data_8d0b0317a36511885a3a760c6c4e2d59
#
_entry.id   8d0b0317a36511885a3a760c6c4e2d59
#
_cell.length_a   1.000
_cell.length_b   1.000
_cell.length_c   1.000
_cell.angle_alpha   90.00
_cell.angle_beta   90.00
_cell.angle_gamma   90.00
#
_symmetry.space_group_name_H-M   'P 1'
#
loop_
_entity.id
_entity.type
_entity.pdbx_description
1 polymer ?
#
loop_
_entity_poly.entity_id
_entity_poly.type
_entity_poly.pdbx_seq_one_letter_code
_entity_poly.pdbx_strand_id
1 'polypeptide(L)'
;MNTRTLAATIAVAVSALLAAGAQAEVRLATPGALVVEHRFQVNATPEAAWEVLVHPERYWPSDHTWSGSAANLSLVPQAGGCYCERWSGGSAQHGTVVMAVPGKRLRIRGALGPFQEMPVTGVLTVALVATSGGTEATVTYRLGGDESLKLGDMAGVVDPVVRQQFAGFAALASAPTP
;
A
#
# COMPACT_ATOMS: atom_id res chain seq x y z
N MET A 1 -66.57 -22.05 -24.31
CA MET A 1 -65.22 -22.61 -24.17
C MET A 1 -64.27 -21.41 -23.97
N ASN A 2 -63.87 -21.17 -22.70
CA ASN A 2 -63.00 -20.04 -22.34
C ASN A 2 -61.60 -20.55 -22.08
N THR A 3 -60.66 -20.25 -22.96
CA THR A 3 -59.24 -20.50 -22.77
C THR A 3 -58.61 -19.31 -22.03
N ARG A 4 -58.22 -19.49 -20.78
CA ARG A 4 -57.42 -18.52 -20.00
C ARG A 4 -55.93 -18.79 -20.24
N THR A 5 -55.27 -17.84 -20.87
CA THR A 5 -53.81 -17.83 -21.06
C THR A 5 -53.15 -17.28 -19.79
N LEU A 6 -52.38 -18.11 -19.08
CA LEU A 6 -51.52 -17.64 -17.98
C LEU A 6 -50.20 -17.09 -18.58
N ALA A 7 -49.94 -15.82 -18.37
CA ALA A 7 -48.66 -15.20 -18.63
C ALA A 7 -47.76 -15.37 -17.40
N ALA A 8 -46.67 -16.14 -17.56
CA ALA A 8 -45.63 -16.29 -16.53
C ALA A 8 -44.62 -15.15 -16.66
N THR A 9 -44.54 -14.29 -15.67
CA THR A 9 -43.55 -13.20 -15.55
C THR A 9 -42.29 -13.77 -14.91
N ILE A 10 -41.21 -13.84 -15.68
CA ILE A 10 -39.89 -14.24 -15.19
C ILE A 10 -39.20 -12.99 -14.64
N ALA A 11 -39.05 -12.91 -13.32
CA ALA A 11 -38.25 -11.87 -12.66
C ALA A 11 -36.76 -12.24 -12.73
N VAL A 12 -36.00 -11.52 -13.54
CA VAL A 12 -34.54 -11.65 -13.57
C VAL A 12 -33.95 -10.84 -12.41
N ALA A 13 -33.46 -11.51 -11.39
CA ALA A 13 -32.70 -10.89 -10.31
C ALA A 13 -31.29 -10.58 -10.82
N VAL A 14 -31.00 -9.30 -11.07
CA VAL A 14 -29.65 -8.81 -11.35
C VAL A 14 -28.92 -8.67 -10.03
N SER A 15 -28.07 -9.65 -9.70
CA SER A 15 -27.12 -9.55 -8.58
C SER A 15 -26.00 -8.59 -8.97
N ALA A 16 -26.04 -7.36 -8.46
CA ALA A 16 -24.92 -6.43 -8.57
C ALA A 16 -23.79 -6.92 -7.68
N LEU A 17 -22.73 -7.50 -8.27
CA LEU A 17 -21.46 -7.68 -7.60
C LEU A 17 -20.87 -6.28 -7.36
N LEU A 18 -20.93 -5.82 -6.12
CA LEU A 18 -20.15 -4.67 -5.66
C LEU A 18 -18.68 -5.09 -5.66
N ALA A 19 -17.95 -4.72 -6.70
CA ALA A 19 -16.51 -4.76 -6.69
C ALA A 19 -16.05 -3.80 -5.57
N ALA A 20 -15.53 -4.36 -4.47
CA ALA A 20 -14.86 -3.58 -3.43
C ALA A 20 -13.58 -2.99 -4.05
N GLY A 21 -13.71 -1.84 -4.69
CA GLY A 21 -12.58 -1.08 -5.23
C GLY A 21 -11.67 -0.65 -4.09
N ALA A 22 -10.35 -0.69 -4.31
CA ALA A 22 -9.39 -0.07 -3.42
C ALA A 22 -9.78 1.38 -3.19
N GLN A 23 -10.16 1.73 -1.96
CA GLN A 23 -10.50 3.11 -1.61
C GLN A 23 -9.22 3.83 -1.27
N ALA A 24 -8.81 4.74 -2.16
CA ALA A 24 -7.78 5.73 -1.90
C ALA A 24 -8.41 6.90 -1.14
N GLU A 25 -7.77 7.36 -0.08
CA GLU A 25 -8.27 8.52 0.65
C GLU A 25 -7.13 9.36 1.19
N VAL A 26 -7.11 10.63 0.74
CA VAL A 26 -6.34 11.68 1.41
C VAL A 26 -7.06 12.00 2.72
N ARG A 27 -6.51 11.53 3.84
CA ARG A 27 -7.10 11.68 5.18
C ARG A 27 -6.84 13.06 5.79
N LEU A 28 -5.72 13.66 5.41
CA LEU A 28 -5.32 15.00 5.87
C LEU A 28 -4.45 15.64 4.80
N ALA A 29 -4.72 16.91 4.48
CA ALA A 29 -3.89 17.75 3.62
C ALA A 29 -3.90 19.16 4.20
N THR A 30 -2.85 19.53 4.90
CA THR A 30 -2.61 20.86 5.46
C THR A 30 -1.22 21.34 5.06
N PRO A 31 -0.89 22.64 5.20
CA PRO A 31 0.45 23.12 4.86
C PRO A 31 1.58 22.34 5.56
N GLY A 32 1.41 21.97 6.82
CA GLY A 32 2.43 21.26 7.61
C GLY A 32 2.26 19.74 7.69
N ALA A 33 1.22 19.15 7.08
CA ALA A 33 0.98 17.71 7.19
C ALA A 33 0.22 17.13 5.98
N LEU A 34 0.58 15.89 5.64
CA LEU A 34 -0.15 15.07 4.66
C LEU A 34 -0.32 13.66 5.20
N VAL A 35 -1.53 13.10 5.07
CA VAL A 35 -1.81 11.70 5.38
C VAL A 35 -2.59 11.09 4.23
N VAL A 36 -2.04 10.04 3.63
CA VAL A 36 -2.73 9.21 2.64
C VAL A 36 -2.93 7.81 3.21
N GLU A 37 -4.06 7.19 2.90
CA GLU A 37 -4.41 5.84 3.33
C GLU A 37 -5.00 5.06 2.17
N HIS A 38 -4.56 3.82 2.01
CA HIS A 38 -5.09 2.88 1.02
C HIS A 38 -5.42 1.56 1.68
N ARG A 39 -6.50 0.92 1.22
CA ARG A 39 -6.90 -0.42 1.65
C ARG A 39 -6.86 -1.36 0.46
N PHE A 40 -6.26 -2.51 0.67
CA PHE A 40 -6.13 -3.55 -0.33
C PHE A 40 -6.68 -4.87 0.23
N GLN A 41 -7.49 -5.55 -0.57
CA GLN A 41 -7.84 -6.94 -0.29
C GLN A 41 -6.76 -7.84 -0.90
N VAL A 42 -6.25 -8.75 -0.09
CA VAL A 42 -5.22 -9.73 -0.46
C VAL A 42 -5.80 -11.12 -0.26
N ASN A 43 -5.79 -11.93 -1.32
CA ASN A 43 -6.30 -13.30 -1.28
C ASN A 43 -5.25 -14.28 -0.70
N ALA A 44 -4.81 -14.01 0.52
CA ALA A 44 -3.86 -14.82 1.27
C ALA A 44 -4.03 -14.57 2.77
N THR A 45 -3.49 -15.47 3.60
CA THR A 45 -3.46 -15.24 5.06
C THR A 45 -2.55 -14.07 5.43
N PRO A 46 -2.72 -13.44 6.61
CA PRO A 46 -1.83 -12.37 7.05
C PRO A 46 -0.34 -12.76 7.10
N GLU A 47 -0.04 -14.01 7.41
CA GLU A 47 1.32 -14.54 7.43
C GLU A 47 1.90 -14.63 6.01
N ALA A 48 1.15 -15.16 5.04
CA ALA A 48 1.59 -15.23 3.66
C ALA A 48 1.72 -13.83 3.03
N ALA A 49 0.79 -12.91 3.34
CA ALA A 49 0.90 -11.51 2.93
C ALA A 49 2.13 -10.83 3.53
N TRP A 50 2.47 -11.13 4.78
CA TRP A 50 3.67 -10.62 5.45
C TRP A 50 4.95 -11.04 4.73
N GLU A 51 5.07 -12.31 4.33
CA GLU A 51 6.24 -12.82 3.60
C GLU A 51 6.47 -12.09 2.26
N VAL A 52 5.41 -11.62 1.61
CA VAL A 52 5.53 -10.77 0.42
C VAL A 52 5.87 -9.34 0.79
N LEU A 53 5.22 -8.79 1.82
CA LEU A 53 5.38 -7.38 2.24
C LEU A 53 6.83 -7.03 2.58
N VAL A 54 7.55 -7.96 3.23
CA VAL A 54 8.93 -7.71 3.67
C VAL A 54 9.98 -7.90 2.58
N HIS A 55 9.55 -8.20 1.35
CA HIS A 55 10.38 -8.37 0.16
C HIS A 55 10.04 -7.32 -0.92
N PRO A 56 10.33 -6.01 -0.67
CA PRO A 56 9.95 -4.93 -1.59
C PRO A 56 10.60 -5.08 -2.97
N GLU A 57 11.75 -5.73 -3.08
CA GLU A 57 12.42 -6.01 -4.35
C GLU A 57 11.57 -6.83 -5.33
N ARG A 58 10.52 -7.50 -4.85
CA ARG A 58 9.66 -8.37 -5.66
C ARG A 58 8.46 -7.65 -6.25
N TYR A 59 8.05 -6.50 -5.70
CA TYR A 59 6.78 -5.86 -6.08
C TYR A 59 6.89 -4.34 -6.28
N TRP A 60 7.97 -3.71 -5.80
CA TRP A 60 8.12 -2.26 -5.92
C TRP A 60 8.38 -1.84 -7.37
N PRO A 61 7.75 -0.77 -7.88
CA PRO A 61 8.04 -0.28 -9.22
C PRO A 61 9.47 0.25 -9.31
N SER A 62 10.23 -0.20 -10.32
CA SER A 62 11.63 0.18 -10.50
C SER A 62 11.85 1.67 -10.78
N ASP A 63 10.88 2.33 -11.42
CA ASP A 63 10.85 3.78 -11.67
C ASP A 63 10.65 4.62 -10.39
N HIS A 64 10.31 3.98 -9.27
CA HIS A 64 10.25 4.59 -7.94
C HIS A 64 11.43 4.18 -7.05
N THR A 65 12.60 3.96 -7.65
CA THR A 65 13.87 3.67 -6.96
C THR A 65 14.94 4.65 -7.43
N TRP A 66 15.96 4.88 -6.62
CA TRP A 66 17.09 5.75 -6.98
C TRP A 66 18.01 5.11 -7.99
N SER A 67 18.14 3.79 -7.95
CA SER A 67 19.00 3.01 -8.86
C SER A 67 18.33 2.63 -10.18
N GLY A 68 17.02 2.88 -10.34
CA GLY A 68 16.23 2.40 -11.47
C GLY A 68 15.94 0.90 -11.45
N SER A 69 16.17 0.21 -10.32
CA SER A 69 15.91 -1.23 -10.19
C SER A 69 15.43 -1.62 -8.80
N ALA A 70 14.22 -2.16 -8.73
CA ALA A 70 13.66 -2.67 -7.49
C ALA A 70 14.49 -3.83 -6.90
N ALA A 71 15.22 -4.59 -7.71
CA ALA A 71 16.09 -5.68 -7.25
C ALA A 71 17.20 -5.21 -6.28
N ASN A 72 17.48 -3.91 -6.24
CA ASN A 72 18.45 -3.30 -5.33
C ASN A 72 17.85 -2.93 -3.96
N LEU A 73 16.52 -3.05 -3.79
CA LEU A 73 15.85 -2.83 -2.53
C LEU A 73 16.06 -3.98 -1.55
N SER A 74 16.06 -3.67 -0.27
CA SER A 74 16.11 -4.65 0.81
C SER A 74 15.42 -4.10 2.06
N LEU A 75 14.75 -4.96 2.79
CA LEU A 75 14.12 -4.64 4.07
C LEU A 75 14.54 -5.64 5.14
N VAL A 76 15.03 -5.15 6.27
CA VAL A 76 15.30 -5.97 7.47
C VAL A 76 14.13 -5.78 8.43
N PRO A 77 13.19 -6.75 8.54
CA PRO A 77 11.92 -6.56 9.24
C PRO A 77 12.03 -6.73 10.76
N GLN A 78 12.89 -5.95 11.39
CA GLN A 78 13.04 -5.86 12.85
C GLN A 78 13.28 -4.41 13.27
N ALA A 79 12.98 -4.06 14.51
CA ALA A 79 13.24 -2.72 15.04
C ALA A 79 14.72 -2.34 14.88
N GLY A 80 14.98 -1.16 14.30
CA GLY A 80 16.31 -0.72 13.90
C GLY A 80 16.76 -1.20 12.53
N GLY A 81 16.02 -2.10 11.89
CA GLY A 81 16.34 -2.61 10.55
C GLY A 81 16.19 -1.56 9.46
N CYS A 82 16.98 -1.72 8.42
CA CYS A 82 17.01 -0.79 7.28
C CYS A 82 15.98 -1.19 6.22
N TYR A 83 15.24 -0.21 5.71
CA TYR A 83 14.67 -0.23 4.38
C TYR A 83 15.64 0.53 3.47
N CYS A 84 16.41 -0.22 2.72
CA CYS A 84 17.57 0.29 1.99
C CYS A 84 17.55 -0.09 0.51
N GLU A 85 18.29 0.69 -0.26
CA GLU A 85 18.60 0.41 -1.65
C GLU A 85 20.12 0.44 -1.82
N ARG A 86 20.70 -0.54 -2.54
CA ARG A 86 22.16 -0.61 -2.77
C ARG A 86 22.43 -1.01 -4.20
N TRP A 87 23.32 -0.24 -4.86
CA TRP A 87 23.74 -0.50 -6.24
C TRP A 87 25.24 -0.23 -6.41
N SER A 88 25.78 -0.59 -7.56
CA SER A 88 27.18 -0.26 -7.88
C SER A 88 27.39 1.25 -7.88
N GLY A 89 28.20 1.74 -6.96
CA GLY A 89 28.54 3.17 -6.84
C GLY A 89 27.65 3.97 -5.90
N GLY A 90 26.63 3.37 -5.23
CA GLY A 90 25.79 4.13 -4.31
C GLY A 90 24.89 3.30 -3.41
N SER A 91 24.26 3.99 -2.46
CA SER A 91 23.22 3.43 -1.61
C SER A 91 22.31 4.52 -1.09
N ALA A 92 21.06 4.17 -0.79
CA ALA A 92 20.11 5.02 -0.13
C ALA A 92 19.43 4.28 1.04
N GLN A 93 19.18 4.99 2.14
CA GLN A 93 18.31 4.52 3.20
C GLN A 93 16.95 5.17 3.05
N HIS A 94 15.95 4.41 2.66
CA HIS A 94 14.57 4.90 2.55
C HIS A 94 13.91 5.08 3.91
N GLY A 95 14.31 4.28 4.90
CA GLY A 95 13.79 4.42 6.25
C GLY A 95 14.36 3.39 7.22
N THR A 96 13.95 3.53 8.48
CA THR A 96 14.26 2.59 9.56
C THR A 96 12.97 1.95 10.04
N VAL A 97 12.97 0.63 10.16
CA VAL A 97 11.88 -0.12 10.78
C VAL A 97 11.81 0.26 12.26
N VAL A 98 10.68 0.76 12.72
CA VAL A 98 10.45 1.11 14.13
C VAL A 98 9.48 0.15 14.82
N MET A 99 8.78 -0.68 14.04
CA MET A 99 7.95 -1.76 14.53
C MET A 99 7.79 -2.83 13.45
N ALA A 100 8.01 -4.08 13.82
CA ALA A 100 7.71 -5.25 13.01
C ALA A 100 7.03 -6.30 13.88
N VAL A 101 5.79 -6.63 13.56
CA VAL A 101 5.01 -7.72 14.18
C VAL A 101 4.54 -8.62 13.04
N PRO A 102 5.22 -9.75 12.79
CA PRO A 102 4.93 -10.66 11.70
C PRO A 102 3.44 -10.98 11.58
N GLY A 103 2.93 -10.95 10.36
CA GLY A 103 1.51 -11.17 10.04
C GLY A 103 0.55 -10.07 10.52
N LYS A 104 1.03 -8.98 11.16
CA LYS A 104 0.15 -7.97 11.74
C LYS A 104 0.51 -6.54 11.38
N ARG A 105 1.78 -6.15 11.52
CA ARG A 105 2.14 -4.72 11.35
C ARG A 105 3.60 -4.50 11.05
N LEU A 106 3.84 -3.70 10.02
CA LEU A 106 5.13 -3.10 9.72
C LEU A 106 5.01 -1.58 9.87
N ARG A 107 5.99 -0.94 10.54
CA ARG A 107 6.10 0.52 10.57
C ARG A 107 7.52 0.93 10.30
N ILE A 108 7.67 1.83 9.33
CA ILE A 108 8.94 2.39 8.88
C ILE A 108 8.88 3.90 9.10
N ARG A 109 9.91 4.45 9.74
CA ARG A 109 10.14 5.89 9.82
C ARG A 109 11.13 6.28 8.74
N GLY A 110 10.72 7.17 7.84
CA GLY A 110 11.52 7.67 6.73
C GLY A 110 10.70 8.54 5.80
N ALA A 111 11.32 9.57 5.28
CA ALA A 111 10.78 10.36 4.19
C ALA A 111 11.13 9.65 2.87
N LEU A 112 10.12 9.18 2.13
CA LEU A 112 10.34 8.38 0.92
C LEU A 112 10.56 9.27 -0.31
N GLY A 113 11.40 8.79 -1.24
CA GLY A 113 11.66 9.46 -2.50
C GLY A 113 12.19 10.90 -2.32
N PRO A 114 11.71 11.88 -3.11
CA PRO A 114 12.20 13.27 -3.05
C PRO A 114 12.04 13.96 -1.68
N PHE A 115 11.18 13.43 -0.81
CA PHE A 115 11.05 13.97 0.56
C PHE A 115 12.31 13.79 1.42
N GLN A 116 13.26 12.93 0.99
CA GLN A 116 14.55 12.78 1.67
C GLN A 116 15.41 14.05 1.62
N GLU A 117 15.18 14.92 0.63
CA GLU A 117 15.86 16.20 0.50
C GLU A 117 15.18 17.34 1.29
N MET A 118 14.04 17.04 1.91
CA MET A 118 13.24 18.03 2.62
C MET A 118 13.33 17.82 4.15
N PRO A 119 13.21 18.89 4.96
CA PRO A 119 13.20 18.80 6.41
C PRO A 119 11.82 18.28 6.91
N VAL A 120 11.45 17.06 6.51
CA VAL A 120 10.18 16.42 6.85
C VAL A 120 10.39 15.11 7.61
N THR A 121 9.39 14.72 8.40
CA THR A 121 9.31 13.41 9.01
C THR A 121 8.26 12.59 8.28
N GLY A 122 8.62 11.37 7.85
CA GLY A 122 7.71 10.42 7.24
C GLY A 122 7.51 9.19 8.12
N VAL A 123 6.29 8.64 8.12
CA VAL A 123 5.97 7.36 8.76
C VAL A 123 5.05 6.55 7.84
N LEU A 124 5.57 5.43 7.34
CA LEU A 124 4.80 4.43 6.62
C LEU A 124 4.36 3.32 7.58
N THR A 125 3.08 3.00 7.60
CA THR A 125 2.54 1.89 8.38
C THR A 125 1.72 0.99 7.47
N VAL A 126 1.99 -0.31 7.51
CA VAL A 126 1.14 -1.35 6.91
C VAL A 126 0.57 -2.20 8.04
N ALA A 127 -0.75 -2.29 8.11
CA ALA A 127 -1.47 -3.16 9.04
C ALA A 127 -2.17 -4.28 8.25
N LEU A 128 -2.04 -5.51 8.70
CA LEU A 128 -2.65 -6.70 8.11
C LEU A 128 -3.70 -7.24 9.08
N VAL A 129 -4.93 -7.44 8.61
CA VAL A 129 -6.05 -7.95 9.40
C VAL A 129 -6.72 -9.09 8.63
N ALA A 130 -6.86 -10.25 9.27
CA ALA A 130 -7.57 -11.38 8.68
C ALA A 130 -9.05 -11.02 8.42
N THR A 131 -9.56 -11.44 7.27
CA THR A 131 -10.96 -11.34 6.87
C THR A 131 -11.47 -12.70 6.39
N SER A 132 -12.77 -12.84 6.16
CA SER A 132 -13.35 -14.06 5.58
C SER A 132 -12.83 -14.38 4.16
N GLY A 133 -12.32 -13.36 3.44
CA GLY A 133 -11.79 -13.49 2.07
C GLY A 133 -10.26 -13.40 1.99
N GLY A 134 -9.53 -13.54 3.10
CA GLY A 134 -8.07 -13.43 3.14
C GLY A 134 -7.59 -12.36 4.12
N THR A 135 -6.92 -11.33 3.64
CA THR A 135 -6.34 -10.24 4.45
C THR A 135 -6.74 -8.88 3.91
N GLU A 136 -7.19 -7.99 4.80
CA GLU A 136 -7.21 -6.55 4.52
C GLU A 136 -5.86 -5.95 4.91
N ALA A 137 -5.17 -5.34 3.96
CA ALA A 137 -3.96 -4.56 4.17
C ALA A 137 -4.29 -3.07 4.14
N THR A 138 -4.12 -2.40 5.29
CA THR A 138 -4.25 -0.93 5.38
C THR A 138 -2.87 -0.31 5.37
N VAL A 139 -2.61 0.50 4.35
CA VAL A 139 -1.36 1.25 4.15
C VAL A 139 -1.61 2.71 4.47
N THR A 140 -0.86 3.26 5.42
CA THR A 140 -0.95 4.67 5.78
C THR A 140 0.43 5.30 5.68
N TYR A 141 0.56 6.37 4.90
CA TYR A 141 1.76 7.19 4.85
C TYR A 141 1.47 8.59 5.40
N ARG A 142 2.24 8.99 6.40
CA ARG A 142 2.14 10.29 7.08
C ARG A 142 3.41 11.07 6.85
N LEU A 143 3.25 12.32 6.42
CA LEU A 143 4.32 13.33 6.35
C LEU A 143 3.98 14.47 7.31
N GLY A 144 5.00 15.00 7.96
CA GLY A 144 4.90 16.19 8.81
C GLY A 144 6.15 17.04 8.70
N GLY A 145 5.98 18.36 8.71
CA GLY A 145 7.05 19.33 8.60
C GLY A 145 6.56 20.75 8.83
N ASP A 146 7.41 21.72 8.54
CA ASP A 146 7.05 23.12 8.63
C ASP A 146 5.96 23.50 7.61
N GLU A 147 5.05 24.42 7.96
CA GLU A 147 3.95 24.84 7.10
C GLU A 147 4.39 25.48 5.79
N SER A 148 5.58 26.07 5.74
CA SER A 148 6.17 26.65 4.52
C SER A 148 6.39 25.61 3.42
N LEU A 149 6.46 24.31 3.77
CA LEU A 149 6.64 23.21 2.84
C LEU A 149 5.38 22.87 2.04
N LYS A 150 4.20 23.36 2.46
CA LYS A 150 2.91 23.17 1.78
C LYS A 150 2.63 21.69 1.44
N LEU A 151 2.88 20.81 2.41
CA LEU A 151 2.80 19.34 2.21
C LEU A 151 1.43 18.89 1.64
N GLY A 152 0.35 19.57 2.01
CA GLY A 152 -0.99 19.27 1.51
C GLY A 152 -1.12 19.42 -0.01
N ASP A 153 -0.38 20.34 -0.64
CA ASP A 153 -0.42 20.57 -2.08
C ASP A 153 0.19 19.38 -2.85
N MET A 154 0.97 18.54 -2.18
CA MET A 154 1.62 17.36 -2.76
C MET A 154 0.71 16.12 -2.77
N ALA A 155 -0.49 16.20 -2.21
CA ALA A 155 -1.41 15.06 -2.09
C ALA A 155 -1.68 14.39 -3.45
N GLY A 156 -1.90 15.18 -4.52
CA GLY A 156 -2.17 14.68 -5.86
C GLY A 156 -1.01 13.89 -6.50
N VAL A 157 0.20 14.04 -5.99
CA VAL A 157 1.39 13.27 -6.44
C VAL A 157 1.66 12.09 -5.52
N VAL A 158 1.57 12.29 -4.20
CA VAL A 158 1.90 11.26 -3.19
C VAL A 158 0.90 10.13 -3.19
N ASP A 159 -0.40 10.44 -3.25
CA ASP A 159 -1.47 9.46 -3.16
C ASP A 159 -1.38 8.38 -4.26
N PRO A 160 -1.30 8.72 -5.57
CA PRO A 160 -1.21 7.71 -6.62
C PRO A 160 0.09 6.90 -6.56
N VAL A 161 1.21 7.50 -6.13
CA VAL A 161 2.49 6.78 -5.99
C VAL A 161 2.39 5.72 -4.89
N VAL A 162 1.92 6.06 -3.69
CA VAL A 162 1.74 5.09 -2.60
C VAL A 162 0.76 4.00 -3.01
N ARG A 163 -0.32 4.35 -3.69
CA ARG A 163 -1.27 3.37 -4.23
C ARG A 163 -0.61 2.39 -5.19
N GLN A 164 0.15 2.88 -6.17
CA GLN A 164 0.83 2.05 -7.17
C GLN A 164 1.79 1.05 -6.53
N GLN A 165 2.62 1.51 -5.59
CA GLN A 165 3.58 0.69 -4.87
C GLN A 165 2.91 -0.48 -4.16
N PHE A 166 1.84 -0.22 -3.41
CA PHE A 166 1.16 -1.26 -2.64
C PHE A 166 0.12 -2.05 -3.42
N ALA A 167 -0.33 -1.58 -4.58
CA ALA A 167 -1.09 -2.41 -5.52
C ALA A 167 -0.23 -3.56 -6.07
N GLY A 168 1.07 -3.32 -6.34
CA GLY A 168 2.04 -4.36 -6.69
C GLY A 168 2.17 -5.44 -5.60
N PHE A 169 2.31 -5.00 -4.34
CA PHE A 169 2.29 -5.89 -3.18
C PHE A 169 1.02 -6.74 -3.13
N ALA A 170 -0.15 -6.11 -3.19
CA ALA A 170 -1.44 -6.81 -3.07
C ALA A 170 -1.65 -7.82 -4.20
N ALA A 171 -1.27 -7.47 -5.43
CA ALA A 171 -1.34 -8.37 -6.57
C ALA A 171 -0.43 -9.60 -6.40
N LEU A 172 0.85 -9.38 -6.01
CA LEU A 172 1.80 -10.47 -5.80
C LEU A 172 1.39 -11.38 -4.64
N ALA A 173 0.93 -10.82 -3.53
CA ALA A 173 0.50 -11.59 -2.36
C ALA A 173 -0.80 -12.37 -2.61
N SER A 174 -1.60 -11.98 -3.61
CA SER A 174 -2.83 -12.69 -3.99
C SER A 174 -2.60 -13.76 -5.06
N ALA A 175 -1.41 -13.82 -5.66
CA ALA A 175 -1.09 -14.80 -6.69
C ALA A 175 -1.06 -16.22 -6.08
N PRO A 176 -1.53 -17.25 -6.80
CA PRO A 176 -1.41 -18.63 -6.34
C PRO A 176 0.06 -18.98 -6.07
N THR A 177 0.31 -19.64 -4.94
CA THR A 177 1.66 -20.18 -4.67
C THR A 177 1.93 -21.31 -5.67
N PRO A 178 3.07 -21.30 -6.38
CA PRO A 178 3.42 -22.34 -7.36
C PRO A 178 3.58 -23.72 -6.73
#